data_45f2898d8c0cdf937c59c7ba20b012cf
#
_entry.id   45f2898d8c0cdf937c59c7ba20b012cf
#
_cell.length_a   1.000
_cell.length_b   1.000
_cell.length_c   1.000
_cell.angle_alpha   90.00
_cell.angle_beta   90.00
_cell.angle_gamma   90.00
#
_symmetry.space_group_name_H-M   'P 1'
#
loop_
_entity.id
_entity.type
_entity.pdbx_description
1 polymer ?
#
loop_
_entity_poly.entity_id
_entity_poly.type
_entity_poly.pdbx_seq_one_letter_code
_entity_poly.pdbx_strand_id
1 'polypeptide(L)'
;MKRKILLVYPEIPATYWSFKYVMPFVGHKSLMPPLGLITVAAMLPEDYDLRLIDMNIQELNGEDITAADLVFVSAMIVQKESFHKVVRMCNRYGVPVVAGGPYPTTGHESIRGVDHFVLNEGEITLPRFIADLEAGRPQKIYRDETKPDITKTPPPRFDLLDLGAYGSMAVQSSRGCPFNCEFCDIIEMFGRVPRYKLPEQFIREMDLLYETGYRGSLFIVDDNFIGNKKKVRELLDHIIEWQKSRNYPFSLYTEASINLAEDDGLLDRMVAAGLDMVFIGIETPVQETLEHTNKMQNTKSDIIESISKIQEKGIEVMGGFIVGFDTDPENIFDLQIEFIQKAGIPLAMIGTLIALPGTQL
;
A
#
# COMPACT_ATOMS: atom_id res chain seq x y z
N MET A 1 23.07 14.96 22.05
CA MET A 1 21.65 14.65 22.36
C MET A 1 21.12 13.76 21.26
N LYS A 2 20.22 12.84 21.56
CA LYS A 2 19.54 12.04 20.54
C LYS A 2 18.68 12.96 19.67
N ARG A 3 18.73 12.80 18.34
CA ARG A 3 17.88 13.58 17.42
C ARG A 3 16.43 13.10 17.53
N LYS A 4 15.51 14.02 17.74
CA LYS A 4 14.07 13.73 17.86
C LYS A 4 13.39 13.86 16.52
N ILE A 5 12.82 12.77 16.03
CA ILE A 5 12.14 12.69 14.74
C ILE A 5 10.64 12.48 14.97
N LEU A 6 9.84 13.36 14.40
CA LEU A 6 8.40 13.17 14.31
C LEU A 6 8.05 12.64 12.92
N LEU A 7 7.46 11.46 12.88
CA LEU A 7 6.94 10.84 11.65
C LEU A 7 5.44 11.17 11.57
N VAL A 8 5.00 11.80 10.49
CA VAL A 8 3.60 12.22 10.32
C VAL A 8 3.01 11.55 9.08
N TYR A 9 1.90 10.85 9.28
CA TYR A 9 1.07 10.34 8.21
C TYR A 9 -0.19 11.20 8.09
N PRO A 10 -0.34 11.99 7.02
CA PRO A 10 -1.46 12.90 6.85
C PRO A 10 -2.81 12.18 6.78
N GLU A 11 -3.87 12.91 7.12
CA GLU A 11 -5.24 12.40 7.07
C GLU A 11 -5.64 12.04 5.64
N ILE A 12 -6.25 10.86 5.48
CA ILE A 12 -6.91 10.42 4.24
C ILE A 12 -8.30 11.06 4.20
N PRO A 13 -8.71 11.68 3.10
CA PRO A 13 -10.05 12.28 2.99
C PRO A 13 -11.14 11.22 3.18
N ALA A 14 -12.27 11.64 3.73
CA ALA A 14 -13.42 10.76 3.88
C ALA A 14 -14.01 10.42 2.51
N THR A 15 -13.73 9.21 2.05
CA THR A 15 -14.24 8.60 0.82
C THR A 15 -14.80 7.22 1.14
N TYR A 16 -15.46 6.58 0.19
CA TYR A 16 -15.86 5.17 0.33
C TYR A 16 -14.64 4.28 0.61
N TRP A 17 -13.51 4.52 -0.04
CA TRP A 17 -12.26 3.77 0.10
C TRP A 17 -11.57 3.91 1.48
N SER A 18 -11.85 5.01 2.21
CA SER A 18 -11.25 5.23 3.52
C SER A 18 -11.89 4.42 4.64
N PHE A 19 -13.10 3.90 4.43
CA PHE A 19 -13.93 3.22 5.44
C PHE A 19 -14.12 4.03 6.74
N LYS A 20 -13.83 5.33 6.72
CA LYS A 20 -13.80 6.23 7.89
C LYS A 20 -15.06 6.13 8.75
N TYR A 21 -16.23 5.99 8.12
CA TYR A 21 -17.51 5.91 8.84
C TYR A 21 -17.87 4.50 9.29
N VAL A 22 -17.22 3.47 8.75
CA VAL A 22 -17.46 2.06 9.11
C VAL A 22 -16.59 1.64 10.29
N MET A 23 -15.35 2.10 10.34
CA MET A 23 -14.38 1.70 11.37
C MET A 23 -14.89 1.88 12.81
N PRO A 24 -15.58 2.97 13.20
CA PRO A 24 -16.11 3.12 14.55
C PRO A 24 -17.13 2.03 14.96
N PHE A 25 -17.88 1.46 14.00
CA PHE A 25 -18.84 0.38 14.28
C PHE A 25 -18.16 -0.94 14.66
N VAL A 26 -16.92 -1.14 14.21
CA VAL A 26 -16.11 -2.32 14.53
C VAL A 26 -15.02 -2.01 15.58
N GLY A 27 -15.10 -0.85 16.23
CA GLY A 27 -14.23 -0.49 17.34
C GLY A 27 -12.84 0.02 16.95
N HIS A 28 -12.65 0.41 15.69
CA HIS A 28 -11.38 0.94 15.16
C HIS A 28 -11.51 2.39 14.69
N LYS A 29 -10.38 3.04 14.44
CA LYS A 29 -10.31 4.44 13.96
C LYS A 29 -9.94 4.54 12.48
N SER A 30 -9.07 3.65 12.01
CA SER A 30 -8.59 3.60 10.62
C SER A 30 -8.56 2.16 10.12
N LEU A 31 -8.59 1.97 8.80
CA LEU A 31 -8.52 0.63 8.21
C LEU A 31 -7.12 0.03 8.38
N MET A 32 -6.08 0.75 7.97
CA MET A 32 -4.70 0.24 7.91
C MET A 32 -3.68 1.26 8.44
N PRO A 33 -2.53 0.78 8.98
CA PRO A 33 -1.43 1.62 9.41
C PRO A 33 -0.59 2.13 8.23
N PRO A 34 0.23 3.18 8.43
CA PRO A 34 1.15 3.72 7.41
C PRO A 34 2.40 2.84 7.23
N LEU A 35 2.27 1.66 6.61
CA LEU A 35 3.35 0.67 6.45
C LEU A 35 4.64 1.29 5.90
N GLY A 36 4.56 2.08 4.83
CA GLY A 36 5.74 2.71 4.22
C GLY A 36 6.47 3.63 5.20
N LEU A 37 5.75 4.39 6.03
CA LEU A 37 6.35 5.32 6.98
C LEU A 37 7.03 4.60 8.16
N ILE A 38 6.44 3.51 8.67
CA ILE A 38 7.08 2.70 9.72
C ILE A 38 8.22 1.83 9.18
N THR A 39 8.25 1.55 7.89
CA THR A 39 9.41 0.96 7.21
C THR A 39 10.55 1.99 7.09
N VAL A 40 10.25 3.23 6.73
CA VAL A 40 11.22 4.34 6.76
C VAL A 40 11.77 4.54 8.17
N ALA A 41 10.94 4.47 9.21
CA ALA A 41 11.37 4.54 10.59
C ALA A 41 12.39 3.46 10.97
N ALA A 42 12.25 2.24 10.43
CA ALA A 42 13.19 1.15 10.65
C ALA A 42 14.57 1.34 9.97
N MET A 43 14.65 2.24 8.99
CA MET A 43 15.89 2.59 8.29
C MET A 43 16.62 3.80 8.90
N LEU A 44 16.01 4.47 9.90
CA LEU A 44 16.65 5.57 10.62
C LEU A 44 17.66 5.04 11.63
N PRO A 45 18.69 5.83 12.02
CA PRO A 45 19.64 5.46 13.06
C PRO A 45 18.95 5.05 14.37
N GLU A 46 19.45 3.98 15.00
CA GLU A 46 18.87 3.42 16.24
C GLU A 46 18.91 4.40 17.45
N ASP A 47 19.83 5.34 17.42
CA ASP A 47 19.95 6.35 18.46
C ASP A 47 19.01 7.54 18.28
N TYR A 48 18.22 7.62 17.20
CA TYR A 48 17.17 8.62 17.04
C TYR A 48 15.98 8.29 17.95
N ASP A 49 15.38 9.34 18.49
CA ASP A 49 14.14 9.27 19.28
C ASP A 49 12.97 9.48 18.33
N LEU A 50 12.22 8.39 18.06
CA LEU A 50 11.17 8.35 17.02
C LEU A 50 9.78 8.42 17.65
N ARG A 51 8.94 9.31 17.14
CA ARG A 51 7.52 9.36 17.45
C ARG A 51 6.71 9.38 16.17
N LEU A 52 5.63 8.59 16.12
CA LEU A 52 4.70 8.54 15.00
C LEU A 52 3.38 9.22 15.37
N ILE A 53 2.88 10.06 14.47
CA ILE A 53 1.51 10.56 14.47
C ILE A 53 0.84 10.18 13.14
N ASP A 54 -0.12 9.29 13.24
CA ASP A 54 -1.07 9.02 12.15
C ASP A 54 -2.33 9.88 12.36
N MET A 55 -2.52 10.87 11.50
CA MET A 55 -3.64 11.81 11.58
C MET A 55 -5.01 11.18 11.30
N ASN A 56 -5.04 9.91 10.91
CA ASN A 56 -6.29 9.15 10.77
C ASN A 56 -6.80 8.61 12.12
N ILE A 57 -5.93 8.55 13.14
CA ILE A 57 -6.28 8.01 14.45
C ILE A 57 -6.10 9.01 15.59
N GLN A 58 -5.30 10.08 15.40
CA GLN A 58 -5.03 11.11 16.40
C GLN A 58 -4.75 12.47 15.76
N GLU A 59 -4.95 13.55 16.48
CA GLU A 59 -4.66 14.90 16.01
C GLU A 59 -3.17 15.24 16.12
N LEU A 60 -2.65 15.99 15.13
CA LEU A 60 -1.34 16.62 15.19
C LEU A 60 -1.49 18.03 15.77
N ASN A 61 -0.77 18.34 16.81
CA ASN A 61 -0.77 19.67 17.44
C ASN A 61 0.61 20.36 17.40
N GLY A 62 0.66 21.64 17.83
CA GLY A 62 1.89 22.44 17.79
C GLY A 62 2.98 21.95 18.75
N GLU A 63 2.60 21.36 19.90
CA GLU A 63 3.55 20.82 20.88
C GLU A 63 4.27 19.60 20.32
N ASP A 64 3.56 18.75 19.57
CA ASP A 64 4.16 17.59 18.88
C ASP A 64 5.26 18.03 17.92
N ILE A 65 5.00 19.08 17.13
CA ILE A 65 5.94 19.62 16.15
C ILE A 65 7.14 20.27 16.83
N THR A 66 6.91 21.12 17.83
CA THR A 66 7.99 21.86 18.51
C THR A 66 8.88 20.96 19.36
N ALA A 67 8.42 19.77 19.72
CA ALA A 67 9.21 18.78 20.44
C ALA A 67 10.20 18.02 19.53
N ALA A 68 10.08 18.14 18.21
CA ALA A 68 10.90 17.44 17.25
C ALA A 68 12.01 18.36 16.66
N ASP A 69 13.17 17.77 16.34
CA ASP A 69 14.24 18.41 15.59
C ASP A 69 13.97 18.40 14.08
N LEU A 70 13.16 17.42 13.61
CA LEU A 70 12.89 17.20 12.21
C LEU A 70 11.57 16.43 12.05
N VAL A 71 10.76 16.81 11.06
CA VAL A 71 9.49 16.15 10.76
C VAL A 71 9.57 15.42 9.43
N PHE A 72 9.32 14.10 9.44
CA PHE A 72 9.17 13.28 8.24
C PHE A 72 7.70 13.15 7.88
N VAL A 73 7.34 13.44 6.63
CA VAL A 73 5.96 13.34 6.13
C VAL A 73 5.93 12.45 4.90
N SER A 74 5.14 11.39 4.95
CA SER A 74 4.89 10.53 3.78
C SER A 74 3.42 10.62 3.37
N ALA A 75 3.13 10.79 2.08
CA ALA A 75 1.77 10.94 1.58
C ALA A 75 1.54 10.30 0.21
N MET A 76 0.31 9.84 -0.01
CA MET A 76 -0.28 9.55 -1.32
C MET A 76 -0.93 10.82 -1.88
N ILE A 77 -1.26 10.82 -3.18
CA ILE A 77 -1.90 11.96 -3.85
C ILE A 77 -3.24 12.35 -3.21
N VAL A 78 -4.01 11.39 -2.73
CA VAL A 78 -5.30 11.61 -2.05
C VAL A 78 -5.15 12.38 -0.73
N GLN A 79 -3.96 12.36 -0.10
CA GLN A 79 -3.64 13.07 1.13
C GLN A 79 -3.08 14.48 0.91
N LYS A 80 -3.03 14.96 -0.34
CA LYS A 80 -2.41 16.24 -0.74
C LYS A 80 -2.81 17.42 0.14
N GLU A 81 -4.10 17.59 0.41
CA GLU A 81 -4.63 18.69 1.22
C GLU A 81 -4.07 18.64 2.67
N SER A 82 -4.15 17.48 3.29
CA SER A 82 -3.65 17.24 4.65
C SER A 82 -2.13 17.36 4.71
N PHE A 83 -1.40 16.85 3.71
CA PHE A 83 0.05 17.01 3.57
C PHE A 83 0.45 18.48 3.62
N HIS A 84 -0.18 19.33 2.80
CA HIS A 84 0.11 20.77 2.80
C HIS A 84 -0.26 21.46 4.12
N LYS A 85 -1.29 20.98 4.83
CA LYS A 85 -1.62 21.48 6.19
C LYS A 85 -0.47 21.18 7.15
N VAL A 86 0.08 19.95 7.15
CA VAL A 86 1.23 19.57 7.98
C VAL A 86 2.45 20.44 7.68
N VAL A 87 2.80 20.59 6.39
CA VAL A 87 3.94 21.42 5.97
C VAL A 87 3.79 22.87 6.45
N ARG A 88 2.59 23.47 6.30
CA ARG A 88 2.32 24.85 6.82
C ARG A 88 2.45 24.94 8.33
N MET A 89 2.02 23.91 9.07
CA MET A 89 2.17 23.88 10.54
C MET A 89 3.65 23.83 10.93
N CYS A 90 4.45 22.94 10.32
CA CYS A 90 5.89 22.85 10.60
C CYS A 90 6.61 24.16 10.29
N ASN A 91 6.32 24.80 9.16
CA ASN A 91 6.90 26.11 8.81
C ASN A 91 6.53 27.21 9.81
N ARG A 92 5.30 27.21 10.34
CA ARG A 92 4.87 28.16 11.37
C ARG A 92 5.70 28.04 12.65
N TYR A 93 6.08 26.82 13.01
CA TYR A 93 6.88 26.55 14.21
C TYR A 93 8.39 26.50 13.92
N GLY A 94 8.82 26.70 12.68
CA GLY A 94 10.23 26.72 12.30
C GLY A 94 10.92 25.37 12.39
N VAL A 95 10.17 24.25 12.29
CA VAL A 95 10.73 22.90 12.32
C VAL A 95 10.89 22.38 10.89
N PRO A 96 12.10 21.91 10.48
CA PRO A 96 12.35 21.44 9.12
C PRO A 96 11.54 20.21 8.76
N VAL A 97 11.16 20.12 7.46
CA VAL A 97 10.33 19.03 6.90
C VAL A 97 11.11 18.22 5.88
N VAL A 98 11.07 16.90 6.06
CA VAL A 98 11.51 15.90 5.08
C VAL A 98 10.27 15.23 4.48
N ALA A 99 10.09 15.30 3.18
CA ALA A 99 8.94 14.72 2.49
C ALA A 99 9.34 13.56 1.58
N GLY A 100 8.57 12.47 1.64
CA GLY A 100 8.71 11.28 0.81
C GLY A 100 7.36 10.63 0.50
N GLY A 101 7.43 9.46 -0.11
CA GLY A 101 6.24 8.71 -0.54
C GLY A 101 5.75 9.09 -1.94
N PRO A 102 4.65 8.47 -2.41
CA PRO A 102 4.16 8.61 -3.78
C PRO A 102 3.89 10.05 -4.22
N TYR A 103 3.16 10.83 -3.42
CA TYR A 103 2.82 12.21 -3.79
C TYR A 103 4.04 13.12 -3.92
N PRO A 104 4.98 13.21 -2.96
CA PRO A 104 6.22 13.96 -3.16
C PRO A 104 7.07 13.43 -4.33
N THR A 105 7.12 12.13 -4.55
CA THR A 105 7.89 11.54 -5.67
C THR A 105 7.40 12.05 -7.02
N THR A 106 6.11 12.11 -7.25
CA THR A 106 5.51 12.51 -8.52
C THR A 106 5.25 14.02 -8.63
N GLY A 107 5.19 14.76 -7.50
CA GLY A 107 4.74 16.14 -7.45
C GLY A 107 5.69 17.16 -6.83
N HIS A 108 6.92 16.78 -6.41
CA HIS A 108 7.84 17.63 -5.62
C HIS A 108 8.11 19.01 -6.22
N GLU A 109 8.14 19.15 -7.54
CA GLU A 109 8.40 20.42 -8.24
C GLU A 109 7.35 21.50 -7.92
N SER A 110 6.11 21.06 -7.68
CA SER A 110 4.99 21.94 -7.33
C SER A 110 4.84 22.18 -5.82
N ILE A 111 5.50 21.37 -4.99
CA ILE A 111 5.41 21.44 -3.53
C ILE A 111 6.33 22.54 -2.98
N ARG A 112 5.79 23.39 -2.11
CA ARG A 112 6.53 24.48 -1.45
C ARG A 112 6.55 24.26 0.07
N GLY A 113 7.57 24.82 0.73
CA GLY A 113 7.70 24.80 2.19
C GLY A 113 8.29 23.52 2.76
N VAL A 114 8.71 22.57 1.96
CA VAL A 114 9.46 21.37 2.36
C VAL A 114 10.95 21.67 2.29
N ASP A 115 11.73 21.27 3.29
CA ASP A 115 13.17 21.50 3.34
C ASP A 115 13.94 20.46 2.53
N HIS A 116 13.58 19.18 2.67
CA HIS A 116 14.26 18.08 1.99
C HIS A 116 13.24 17.11 1.38
N PHE A 117 13.52 16.65 0.17
CA PHE A 117 12.76 15.59 -0.51
C PHE A 117 13.58 14.32 -0.58
N VAL A 118 13.02 13.21 -0.08
CA VAL A 118 13.56 11.86 -0.19
C VAL A 118 12.59 11.08 -1.07
N LEU A 119 12.91 11.01 -2.36
CA LEU A 119 12.02 10.57 -3.43
C LEU A 119 12.33 9.13 -3.86
N ASN A 120 11.36 8.51 -4.53
CA ASN A 120 11.41 7.12 -4.96
C ASN A 120 11.51 6.16 -3.76
N GLU A 121 12.18 5.03 -3.91
CA GLU A 121 12.28 4.02 -2.84
C GLU A 121 13.36 4.40 -1.82
N GLY A 122 12.95 4.48 -0.55
CA GLY A 122 13.76 4.99 0.54
C GLY A 122 15.04 4.20 0.81
N GLU A 123 15.08 2.94 0.46
CA GLU A 123 16.25 2.08 0.65
C GLU A 123 17.54 2.62 0.01
N ILE A 124 17.40 3.42 -1.07
CA ILE A 124 18.54 4.05 -1.77
C ILE A 124 18.73 5.49 -1.34
N THR A 125 17.65 6.26 -1.24
CA THR A 125 17.71 7.71 -1.09
C THR A 125 17.82 8.16 0.36
N LEU A 126 17.20 7.45 1.30
CA LEU A 126 17.22 7.79 2.73
C LEU A 126 18.64 7.69 3.35
N PRO A 127 19.43 6.62 3.11
CA PRO A 127 20.79 6.55 3.66
C PRO A 127 21.69 7.72 3.22
N ARG A 128 21.54 8.19 1.97
CA ARG A 128 22.27 9.35 1.45
C ARG A 128 21.85 10.63 2.19
N PHE A 129 20.54 10.82 2.38
CA PHE A 129 20.02 11.96 3.14
C PHE A 129 20.55 11.95 4.59
N ILE A 130 20.51 10.80 5.27
CA ILE A 130 20.99 10.68 6.65
C ILE A 130 22.48 10.99 6.75
N ALA A 131 23.30 10.46 5.84
CA ALA A 131 24.74 10.73 5.82
C ALA A 131 25.06 12.22 5.67
N ASP A 132 24.36 12.91 4.77
CA ASP A 132 24.51 14.36 4.57
C ASP A 132 23.95 15.16 5.76
N LEU A 133 22.85 14.72 6.36
CA LEU A 133 22.27 15.34 7.56
C LEU A 133 23.23 15.28 8.75
N GLU A 134 23.86 14.14 8.98
CA GLU A 134 24.88 13.95 10.02
C GLU A 134 26.15 14.79 9.75
N ALA A 135 26.51 14.95 8.46
CA ALA A 135 27.61 15.81 8.05
C ALA A 135 27.27 17.32 8.07
N GLY A 136 26.03 17.70 8.45
CA GLY A 136 25.57 19.09 8.51
C GLY A 136 25.40 19.79 7.15
N ARG A 137 25.25 19.01 6.07
CA ARG A 137 25.15 19.55 4.70
C ARG A 137 24.04 18.84 3.89
N PRO A 138 22.83 18.67 4.41
CA PRO A 138 21.76 17.99 3.70
C PRO A 138 21.35 18.77 2.45
N GLN A 139 21.12 18.05 1.36
CA GLN A 139 20.67 18.61 0.08
C GLN A 139 19.15 18.77 0.07
N LYS A 140 18.65 19.53 -0.90
CA LYS A 140 17.21 19.75 -1.09
C LYS A 140 16.49 18.52 -1.60
N ILE A 141 17.10 17.76 -2.52
CA ILE A 141 16.47 16.63 -3.21
C ILE A 141 17.42 15.43 -3.24
N TYR A 142 16.92 14.29 -2.80
CA TYR A 142 17.51 12.96 -2.95
C TYR A 142 16.59 12.12 -3.81
N ARG A 143 17.02 11.80 -5.01
CA ARG A 143 16.27 11.02 -5.99
C ARG A 143 17.16 9.96 -6.62
N ASP A 144 16.61 8.79 -6.88
CA ASP A 144 17.27 7.70 -7.60
C ASP A 144 16.22 6.85 -8.29
N GLU A 145 16.40 6.59 -9.58
CA GLU A 145 15.46 5.77 -10.37
C GLU A 145 15.77 4.26 -10.28
N THR A 146 16.91 3.91 -9.69
CA THR A 146 17.30 2.52 -9.50
C THR A 146 16.34 1.83 -8.53
N LYS A 147 15.89 0.64 -8.87
CA LYS A 147 15.03 -0.15 -8.00
C LYS A 147 15.88 -0.93 -7.00
N PRO A 148 15.68 -0.76 -5.68
CA PRO A 148 16.49 -1.42 -4.66
C PRO A 148 16.27 -2.92 -4.59
N ASP A 149 17.25 -3.61 -4.02
CA ASP A 149 17.12 -4.98 -3.56
C ASP A 149 16.32 -5.01 -2.24
N ILE A 150 15.04 -5.35 -2.31
CA ILE A 150 14.15 -5.33 -1.15
C ILE A 150 14.41 -6.47 -0.15
N THR A 151 15.31 -7.42 -0.47
CA THR A 151 15.76 -8.42 0.52
C THR A 151 16.58 -7.77 1.66
N LYS A 152 16.99 -6.51 1.50
CA LYS A 152 17.71 -5.72 2.50
C LYS A 152 16.81 -4.75 3.28
N THR A 153 15.54 -4.64 2.93
CA THR A 153 14.60 -3.77 3.64
C THR A 153 14.37 -4.30 5.05
N PRO A 154 14.59 -3.50 6.11
CA PRO A 154 14.36 -3.95 7.48
C PRO A 154 12.87 -4.18 7.75
N PRO A 155 12.53 -5.02 8.74
CA PRO A 155 11.15 -5.15 9.19
C PRO A 155 10.59 -3.81 9.67
N PRO A 156 9.30 -3.52 9.41
CA PRO A 156 8.66 -2.28 9.84
C PRO A 156 8.66 -2.12 11.38
N ARG A 157 8.68 -0.89 11.87
CA ARG A 157 8.59 -0.51 13.30
C ARG A 157 7.14 -0.58 13.79
N PHE A 158 6.59 -1.79 13.90
CA PHE A 158 5.23 -2.01 14.42
C PHE A 158 5.06 -1.55 15.87
N ASP A 159 6.14 -1.45 16.62
CA ASP A 159 6.18 -0.93 17.99
C ASP A 159 5.82 0.57 18.11
N LEU A 160 5.84 1.31 16.99
CA LEU A 160 5.39 2.71 16.94
C LEU A 160 3.87 2.86 16.77
N LEU A 161 3.13 1.77 16.55
CA LEU A 161 1.70 1.78 16.25
C LEU A 161 0.83 1.58 17.50
N ASP A 162 -0.31 2.26 17.55
CA ASP A 162 -1.46 1.84 18.35
C ASP A 162 -2.24 0.77 17.59
N LEU A 163 -1.83 -0.50 17.75
CA LEU A 163 -2.38 -1.63 16.99
C LEU A 163 -3.89 -1.77 17.11
N GLY A 164 -4.46 -1.38 18.26
CA GLY A 164 -5.91 -1.43 18.50
C GLY A 164 -6.71 -0.37 17.72
N ALA A 165 -6.04 0.63 17.17
CA ALA A 165 -6.69 1.67 16.39
C ALA A 165 -7.02 1.25 14.94
N TYR A 166 -6.44 0.14 14.46
CA TYR A 166 -6.57 -0.28 13.05
C TYR A 166 -7.40 -1.55 12.88
N GLY A 167 -8.23 -1.57 11.85
CA GLY A 167 -9.05 -2.73 11.49
C GLY A 167 -8.25 -3.88 10.88
N SER A 168 -7.09 -3.58 10.29
CA SER A 168 -6.16 -4.55 9.74
C SER A 168 -4.73 -4.06 9.89
N MET A 169 -3.77 -4.97 10.06
CA MET A 169 -2.35 -4.66 9.88
C MET A 169 -1.94 -4.87 8.42
N ALA A 170 -0.76 -4.38 8.08
CA ALA A 170 -0.21 -4.46 6.73
C ALA A 170 1.22 -5.00 6.74
N VAL A 171 1.54 -5.87 5.78
CA VAL A 171 2.87 -6.36 5.44
C VAL A 171 3.05 -6.37 3.93
N GLN A 172 4.26 -6.41 3.44
CA GLN A 172 4.55 -6.42 2.01
C GLN A 172 5.53 -7.53 1.68
N SER A 173 5.21 -8.35 0.67
CA SER A 173 6.13 -9.39 0.19
C SER A 173 6.85 -9.01 -1.11
N SER A 174 6.21 -8.19 -1.95
CA SER A 174 6.79 -7.77 -3.23
C SER A 174 6.44 -6.34 -3.62
N ARG A 175 7.18 -5.79 -4.58
CA ARG A 175 6.92 -4.51 -5.24
C ARG A 175 7.05 -4.65 -6.74
N GLY A 176 6.14 -4.02 -7.49
CA GLY A 176 6.11 -4.00 -8.94
C GLY A 176 5.10 -4.99 -9.52
N CYS A 177 4.66 -4.73 -10.75
CA CYS A 177 3.63 -5.51 -11.42
C CYS A 177 4.06 -5.82 -12.87
N PRO A 178 3.90 -7.06 -13.37
CA PRO A 178 4.37 -7.42 -14.72
C PRO A 178 3.49 -6.85 -15.84
N PHE A 179 2.28 -6.40 -15.54
CA PHE A 179 1.33 -5.87 -16.51
C PHE A 179 1.65 -4.42 -16.90
N ASN A 180 0.94 -3.89 -17.91
CA ASN A 180 1.21 -2.58 -18.50
C ASN A 180 -0.09 -1.78 -18.70
N CYS A 181 -0.95 -1.76 -17.69
CA CYS A 181 -2.19 -0.99 -17.74
C CYS A 181 -1.87 0.51 -17.82
N GLU A 182 -2.45 1.22 -18.80
CA GLU A 182 -2.07 2.60 -19.10
C GLU A 182 -2.39 3.62 -18.00
N PHE A 183 -3.40 3.33 -17.19
CA PHE A 183 -3.85 4.18 -16.08
C PHE A 183 -3.08 3.96 -14.76
N CYS A 184 -2.23 2.91 -14.69
CA CYS A 184 -1.59 2.46 -13.46
C CYS A 184 -0.21 3.10 -13.27
N ASP A 185 0.01 3.78 -12.14
CA ASP A 185 1.27 4.41 -11.78
C ASP A 185 2.26 3.46 -11.09
N ILE A 186 1.84 2.27 -10.69
CA ILE A 186 2.68 1.27 -10.01
C ILE A 186 3.91 0.91 -10.84
N ILE A 187 3.75 0.71 -12.14
CA ILE A 187 4.86 0.32 -13.02
C ILE A 187 5.88 1.45 -13.19
N GLU A 188 5.46 2.70 -13.09
CA GLU A 188 6.34 3.86 -13.09
C GLU A 188 7.10 3.99 -11.76
N MET A 189 6.40 3.79 -10.64
CA MET A 189 7.00 3.87 -9.32
C MET A 189 7.91 2.68 -9.00
N PHE A 190 7.45 1.44 -9.24
CA PHE A 190 8.13 0.22 -8.76
C PHE A 190 8.65 -0.70 -9.88
N GLY A 191 8.28 -0.41 -11.14
CA GLY A 191 8.73 -1.16 -12.31
C GLY A 191 7.91 -2.39 -12.63
N ARG A 192 8.19 -2.97 -13.80
CA ARG A 192 7.47 -4.11 -14.38
C ARG A 192 8.06 -5.48 -14.03
N VAL A 193 9.15 -5.51 -13.28
CA VAL A 193 9.75 -6.76 -12.79
C VAL A 193 9.51 -6.85 -11.29
N PRO A 194 8.56 -7.68 -10.82
CA PRO A 194 8.30 -7.83 -9.40
C PRO A 194 9.54 -8.29 -8.63
N ARG A 195 9.87 -7.56 -7.58
CA ARG A 195 10.97 -7.85 -6.65
C ARG A 195 10.37 -8.38 -5.36
N TYR A 196 10.97 -9.41 -4.79
CA TYR A 196 10.42 -10.14 -3.64
C TYR A 196 11.36 -10.07 -2.44
N LYS A 197 10.79 -9.95 -1.26
CA LYS A 197 11.47 -10.28 -0.01
C LYS A 197 11.76 -11.78 0.03
N LEU A 198 12.74 -12.18 0.86
CA LEU A 198 12.93 -13.59 1.19
C LEU A 198 11.75 -14.08 2.05
N PRO A 199 11.31 -15.35 1.91
CA PRO A 199 10.25 -15.90 2.76
C PRO A 199 10.52 -15.72 4.26
N GLU A 200 11.75 -15.94 4.70
CA GLU A 200 12.14 -15.79 6.11
C GLU A 200 12.02 -14.35 6.60
N GLN A 201 12.30 -13.37 5.71
CA GLN A 201 12.13 -11.95 6.00
C GLN A 201 10.65 -11.61 6.20
N PHE A 202 9.78 -12.12 5.33
CA PHE A 202 8.33 -11.94 5.46
C PHE A 202 7.78 -12.61 6.73
N ILE A 203 8.20 -13.82 7.02
CA ILE A 203 7.83 -14.55 8.25
C ILE A 203 8.28 -13.78 9.50
N ARG A 204 9.47 -13.14 9.47
CA ARG A 204 9.92 -12.30 10.58
C ARG A 204 9.00 -11.11 10.83
N GLU A 205 8.41 -10.50 9.80
CA GLU A 205 7.42 -9.44 9.96
C GLU A 205 6.12 -9.97 10.61
N MET A 206 5.68 -11.16 10.21
CA MET A 206 4.55 -11.85 10.87
C MET A 206 4.86 -12.19 12.33
N ASP A 207 6.07 -12.66 12.64
CA ASP A 207 6.50 -12.93 14.02
C ASP A 207 6.45 -11.66 14.88
N LEU A 208 6.97 -10.55 14.39
CA LEU A 208 6.95 -9.27 15.11
C LEU A 208 5.52 -8.84 15.46
N LEU A 209 4.58 -8.94 14.51
CA LEU A 209 3.17 -8.66 14.79
C LEU A 209 2.58 -9.65 15.80
N TYR A 210 2.90 -10.94 15.67
CA TYR A 210 2.43 -11.96 16.60
C TYR A 210 2.95 -11.74 18.01
N GLU A 211 4.23 -11.36 18.17
CA GLU A 211 4.90 -11.06 19.43
C GLU A 211 4.29 -9.85 20.16
N THR A 212 3.72 -8.88 19.42
CA THR A 212 2.98 -7.75 20.02
C THR A 212 1.62 -8.17 20.61
N GLY A 213 1.19 -9.41 20.40
CA GLY A 213 -0.15 -9.90 20.78
C GLY A 213 -1.23 -9.64 19.73
N TYR A 214 -0.90 -9.03 18.57
CA TYR A 214 -1.88 -8.81 17.51
C TYR A 214 -2.44 -10.12 16.98
N ARG A 215 -3.74 -10.17 16.80
CA ARG A 215 -4.51 -11.27 16.19
C ARG A 215 -5.64 -10.63 15.38
N GLY A 216 -5.74 -10.98 14.09
CA GLY A 216 -6.76 -10.38 13.24
C GLY A 216 -6.39 -10.36 11.78
N SER A 217 -6.97 -9.44 11.02
CA SER A 217 -6.74 -9.31 9.57
C SER A 217 -5.36 -8.74 9.27
N LEU A 218 -4.70 -9.34 8.29
CA LEU A 218 -3.38 -8.92 7.82
C LEU A 218 -3.39 -8.77 6.29
N PHE A 219 -3.24 -7.55 5.83
CA PHE A 219 -3.17 -7.23 4.41
C PHE A 219 -1.75 -7.40 3.88
N ILE A 220 -1.59 -8.24 2.87
CA ILE A 220 -0.35 -8.32 2.08
C ILE A 220 -0.47 -7.28 0.97
N VAL A 221 0.15 -6.11 1.16
CA VAL A 221 -0.01 -4.91 0.30
C VAL A 221 0.86 -4.96 -0.96
N ASP A 222 0.87 -6.09 -1.63
CA ASP A 222 1.61 -6.26 -2.88
C ASP A 222 0.81 -5.68 -4.05
N ASP A 223 1.47 -5.00 -4.99
CA ASP A 223 0.83 -4.42 -6.19
C ASP A 223 0.16 -5.48 -7.09
N ASN A 224 0.63 -6.70 -7.03
CA ASN A 224 0.03 -7.90 -7.58
C ASN A 224 0.72 -9.12 -6.95
N PHE A 225 0.10 -9.69 -5.93
CA PHE A 225 0.66 -10.79 -5.15
C PHE A 225 1.14 -11.96 -6.01
N ILE A 226 0.39 -12.27 -7.09
CA ILE A 226 0.71 -13.38 -7.98
C ILE A 226 1.60 -12.99 -9.18
N GLY A 227 2.24 -11.84 -9.15
CA GLY A 227 3.10 -11.33 -10.22
C GLY A 227 4.23 -12.29 -10.64
N ASN A 228 4.67 -13.18 -9.72
CA ASN A 228 5.52 -14.32 -10.00
C ASN A 228 5.03 -15.55 -9.24
N LYS A 229 4.21 -16.37 -9.88
CA LYS A 229 3.55 -17.54 -9.27
C LYS A 229 4.54 -18.53 -8.61
N LYS A 230 5.78 -18.65 -9.10
CA LYS A 230 6.79 -19.53 -8.49
C LYS A 230 7.25 -19.00 -7.13
N LYS A 231 7.56 -17.70 -7.05
CA LYS A 231 7.99 -17.06 -5.80
C LYS A 231 6.86 -17.04 -4.76
N VAL A 232 5.64 -16.81 -5.21
CA VAL A 232 4.48 -16.81 -4.33
C VAL A 232 4.21 -18.20 -3.73
N ARG A 233 4.36 -19.29 -4.51
CA ARG A 233 4.22 -20.64 -3.96
C ARG A 233 5.25 -20.92 -2.87
N GLU A 234 6.52 -20.53 -3.10
CA GLU A 234 7.58 -20.65 -2.11
C GLU A 234 7.21 -19.91 -0.81
N LEU A 235 6.74 -18.67 -0.93
CA LEU A 235 6.30 -17.87 0.22
C LEU A 235 5.11 -18.49 0.94
N LEU A 236 4.08 -18.93 0.18
CA LEU A 236 2.88 -19.55 0.75
C LEU A 236 3.19 -20.82 1.54
N ASP A 237 4.14 -21.65 1.08
CA ASP A 237 4.54 -22.85 1.81
C ASP A 237 5.10 -22.47 3.21
N HIS A 238 5.89 -21.38 3.34
CA HIS A 238 6.35 -20.87 4.64
C HIS A 238 5.21 -20.29 5.49
N ILE A 239 4.29 -19.54 4.87
CA ILE A 239 3.13 -18.98 5.58
C ILE A 239 2.24 -20.11 6.12
N ILE A 240 2.00 -21.15 5.33
CA ILE A 240 1.20 -22.32 5.75
C ILE A 240 1.79 -22.98 7.00
N GLU A 241 3.09 -23.25 7.01
CA GLU A 241 3.78 -23.84 8.17
C GLU A 241 3.69 -22.91 9.39
N TRP A 242 3.93 -21.62 9.19
CA TRP A 242 3.85 -20.62 10.25
C TRP A 242 2.45 -20.51 10.86
N GLN A 243 1.42 -20.39 10.03
CA GLN A 243 0.02 -20.31 10.45
C GLN A 243 -0.43 -21.58 11.19
N LYS A 244 -0.15 -22.75 10.64
CA LYS A 244 -0.46 -24.03 11.28
C LYS A 244 0.16 -24.18 12.67
N SER A 245 1.43 -23.80 12.80
CA SER A 245 2.16 -23.93 14.08
C SER A 245 1.60 -23.00 15.18
N ARG A 246 0.81 -21.97 14.81
CA ARG A 246 0.24 -20.95 15.70
C ARG A 246 -1.30 -20.95 15.71
N ASN A 247 -1.93 -22.00 15.15
CA ASN A 247 -3.38 -22.14 15.08
C ASN A 247 -4.08 -20.98 14.35
N TYR A 248 -3.50 -20.55 13.20
CA TYR A 248 -4.05 -19.52 12.31
C TYR A 248 -4.42 -18.21 13.00
N PRO A 249 -3.44 -17.48 13.58
CA PRO A 249 -3.72 -16.25 14.31
C PRO A 249 -4.13 -15.09 13.42
N PHE A 250 -3.85 -15.15 12.10
CA PHE A 250 -4.15 -14.11 11.14
C PHE A 250 -5.10 -14.61 10.06
N SER A 251 -6.09 -13.79 9.70
CA SER A 251 -6.84 -13.86 8.45
C SER A 251 -6.11 -13.02 7.42
N LEU A 252 -5.74 -13.61 6.29
CA LEU A 252 -4.92 -12.94 5.29
C LEU A 252 -5.75 -12.49 4.09
N TYR A 253 -5.41 -11.34 3.52
CA TYR A 253 -5.95 -10.91 2.24
C TYR A 253 -4.91 -10.13 1.43
N THR A 254 -5.12 -10.02 0.11
CA THR A 254 -4.15 -9.39 -0.81
C THR A 254 -4.80 -8.86 -2.07
N GLU A 255 -4.01 -8.25 -2.94
CA GLU A 255 -4.40 -7.85 -4.29
C GLU A 255 -3.83 -8.83 -5.31
N ALA A 256 -4.63 -9.23 -6.28
CA ALA A 256 -4.22 -10.12 -7.36
C ALA A 256 -4.92 -9.79 -8.68
N SER A 257 -4.33 -10.23 -9.78
CA SER A 257 -4.97 -10.19 -11.09
C SER A 257 -5.86 -11.41 -11.30
N ILE A 258 -6.88 -11.27 -12.16
CA ILE A 258 -7.92 -12.29 -12.41
C ILE A 258 -7.37 -13.65 -12.89
N ASN A 259 -6.19 -13.67 -13.52
CA ASN A 259 -5.53 -14.92 -13.94
C ASN A 259 -5.05 -15.80 -12.76
N LEU A 260 -5.35 -15.41 -11.53
CA LEU A 260 -5.31 -16.28 -10.35
C LEU A 260 -6.20 -17.51 -10.56
N ALA A 261 -7.39 -17.32 -11.15
CA ALA A 261 -8.36 -18.38 -11.43
C ALA A 261 -7.82 -19.52 -12.32
N GLU A 262 -6.76 -19.28 -13.09
CA GLU A 262 -6.15 -20.28 -13.97
C GLU A 262 -5.32 -21.33 -13.21
N ASP A 263 -5.12 -21.18 -11.89
CA ASP A 263 -4.13 -21.95 -11.13
C ASP A 263 -4.73 -22.54 -9.85
N ASP A 264 -5.39 -23.69 -9.97
CA ASP A 264 -6.02 -24.40 -8.84
C ASP A 264 -5.03 -24.69 -7.70
N GLY A 265 -3.81 -25.09 -8.04
CA GLY A 265 -2.80 -25.40 -7.04
C GLY A 265 -2.30 -24.17 -6.27
N LEU A 266 -2.38 -22.98 -6.86
CA LEU A 266 -2.08 -21.74 -6.20
C LEU A 266 -3.25 -21.29 -5.28
N LEU A 267 -4.48 -21.41 -5.78
CA LEU A 267 -5.70 -21.16 -5.00
C LEU A 267 -5.73 -22.04 -3.73
N ASP A 268 -5.50 -23.35 -3.89
CA ASP A 268 -5.48 -24.29 -2.76
C ASP A 268 -4.41 -23.90 -1.71
N ARG A 269 -3.22 -23.43 -2.14
CA ARG A 269 -2.19 -22.93 -1.22
C ARG A 269 -2.59 -21.63 -0.52
N MET A 270 -3.23 -20.70 -1.24
CA MET A 270 -3.72 -19.46 -0.64
C MET A 270 -4.73 -19.75 0.47
N VAL A 271 -5.68 -20.62 0.22
CA VAL A 271 -6.64 -21.09 1.26
C VAL A 271 -5.91 -21.76 2.44
N ALA A 272 -4.98 -22.66 2.15
CA ALA A 272 -4.20 -23.34 3.18
C ALA A 272 -3.33 -22.39 4.03
N ALA A 273 -2.93 -21.25 3.45
CA ALA A 273 -2.20 -20.19 4.15
C ALA A 273 -3.11 -19.28 5.00
N GLY A 274 -4.44 -19.42 4.88
CA GLY A 274 -5.40 -18.56 5.58
C GLY A 274 -5.72 -17.26 4.84
N LEU A 275 -5.51 -17.22 3.50
CA LEU A 275 -6.07 -16.16 2.67
C LEU A 275 -7.55 -16.47 2.43
N ASP A 276 -8.41 -15.59 2.88
CA ASP A 276 -9.87 -15.71 2.78
C ASP A 276 -10.50 -14.64 1.88
N MET A 277 -9.72 -13.65 1.44
CA MET A 277 -10.21 -12.59 0.57
C MET A 277 -9.12 -12.12 -0.41
N VAL A 278 -9.54 -11.70 -1.61
CA VAL A 278 -8.67 -11.10 -2.61
C VAL A 278 -9.34 -9.90 -3.28
N PHE A 279 -8.60 -8.79 -3.40
CA PHE A 279 -9.01 -7.67 -4.23
C PHE A 279 -8.54 -7.89 -5.67
N ILE A 280 -9.47 -7.77 -6.62
CA ILE A 280 -9.20 -7.93 -8.05
C ILE A 280 -9.62 -6.67 -8.81
N GLY A 281 -8.67 -6.06 -9.50
CA GLY A 281 -8.96 -4.98 -10.44
C GLY A 281 -9.67 -5.53 -11.67
N ILE A 282 -11.01 -5.39 -11.69
CA ILE A 282 -11.85 -5.78 -12.83
C ILE A 282 -11.93 -4.64 -13.83
N GLU A 283 -11.98 -3.42 -13.34
CA GLU A 283 -12.06 -2.12 -13.98
C GLU A 283 -13.41 -1.89 -14.68
N THR A 284 -13.75 -2.73 -15.65
CA THR A 284 -14.98 -2.61 -16.44
C THR A 284 -15.39 -3.95 -17.02
N PRO A 285 -16.70 -4.20 -17.24
CA PRO A 285 -17.19 -5.36 -18.00
C PRO A 285 -17.03 -5.18 -19.52
N VAL A 286 -16.64 -4.02 -20.01
CA VAL A 286 -16.52 -3.70 -21.44
C VAL A 286 -15.18 -4.16 -21.99
N GLN A 287 -15.17 -5.19 -22.81
CA GLN A 287 -13.94 -5.79 -23.35
C GLN A 287 -13.11 -4.81 -24.18
N GLU A 288 -13.75 -4.00 -25.01
CA GLU A 288 -13.08 -2.96 -25.83
C GLU A 288 -12.27 -1.99 -24.94
N THR A 289 -12.82 -1.59 -23.81
CA THR A 289 -12.17 -0.71 -22.83
C THR A 289 -10.95 -1.40 -22.20
N LEU A 290 -11.06 -2.68 -21.84
CA LEU A 290 -9.94 -3.47 -21.30
C LEU A 290 -8.79 -3.58 -22.30
N GLU A 291 -9.09 -3.80 -23.56
CA GLU A 291 -8.11 -3.88 -24.64
C GLU A 291 -7.45 -2.51 -24.89
N HIS A 292 -8.25 -1.45 -24.94
CA HIS A 292 -7.77 -0.08 -25.17
C HIS A 292 -6.82 0.39 -24.07
N THR A 293 -7.11 0.05 -22.81
CA THR A 293 -6.33 0.41 -21.63
C THR A 293 -5.20 -0.56 -21.28
N ASN A 294 -4.89 -1.50 -22.17
CA ASN A 294 -3.87 -2.55 -21.97
C ASN A 294 -4.12 -3.45 -20.74
N LYS A 295 -5.36 -3.59 -20.25
CA LYS A 295 -5.73 -4.52 -19.17
C LYS A 295 -5.87 -5.96 -19.73
N MET A 296 -4.88 -6.43 -20.47
CA MET A 296 -4.91 -7.65 -21.26
C MET A 296 -5.10 -8.93 -20.44
N GLN A 297 -4.77 -8.95 -19.16
CA GLN A 297 -5.02 -10.09 -18.28
C GLN A 297 -6.51 -10.35 -18.06
N ASN A 298 -7.37 -9.34 -18.22
CA ASN A 298 -8.82 -9.45 -18.06
C ASN A 298 -9.54 -9.82 -19.35
N THR A 299 -8.84 -9.93 -20.50
CA THR A 299 -9.46 -10.25 -21.81
C THR A 299 -9.30 -11.71 -22.21
N LYS A 300 -8.58 -12.52 -21.41
CA LYS A 300 -8.18 -13.89 -21.80
C LYS A 300 -9.16 -14.98 -21.40
N SER A 301 -10.05 -14.70 -20.45
CA SER A 301 -11.03 -15.65 -19.93
C SER A 301 -12.33 -14.94 -19.58
N ASP A 302 -13.41 -15.68 -19.41
CA ASP A 302 -14.62 -15.12 -18.82
C ASP A 302 -14.35 -14.69 -17.37
N ILE A 303 -14.54 -13.41 -17.10
CA ILE A 303 -14.23 -12.83 -15.79
C ILE A 303 -15.20 -13.38 -14.73
N ILE A 304 -16.49 -13.57 -15.06
CA ILE A 304 -17.50 -14.08 -14.12
C ILE A 304 -17.18 -15.53 -13.74
N GLU A 305 -16.84 -16.38 -14.72
CA GLU A 305 -16.41 -17.75 -14.44
C GLU A 305 -15.14 -17.79 -13.59
N SER A 306 -14.19 -16.90 -13.88
CA SER A 306 -12.95 -16.79 -13.11
C SER A 306 -13.22 -16.38 -11.66
N ILE A 307 -14.11 -15.43 -11.42
CA ILE A 307 -14.53 -15.01 -10.08
C ILE A 307 -15.23 -16.17 -9.36
N SER A 308 -16.19 -16.83 -10.02
CA SER A 308 -16.89 -17.99 -9.43
C SER A 308 -15.92 -19.07 -8.98
N LYS A 309 -14.92 -19.38 -9.80
CA LYS A 309 -13.89 -20.37 -9.48
C LYS A 309 -13.05 -20.00 -8.24
N ILE A 310 -12.71 -18.73 -8.07
CA ILE A 310 -12.01 -18.24 -6.88
C ILE A 310 -12.91 -18.38 -5.64
N GLN A 311 -14.18 -17.97 -5.76
CA GLN A 311 -15.17 -18.06 -4.69
C GLN A 311 -15.48 -19.50 -4.28
N GLU A 312 -15.56 -20.44 -5.23
CA GLU A 312 -15.75 -21.88 -4.97
C GLU A 312 -14.62 -22.49 -4.13
N LYS A 313 -13.42 -21.89 -4.15
CA LYS A 313 -12.31 -22.28 -3.28
C LYS A 313 -12.42 -21.70 -1.85
N GLY A 314 -13.42 -20.84 -1.59
CA GLY A 314 -13.62 -20.19 -0.30
C GLY A 314 -12.87 -18.88 -0.13
N ILE A 315 -12.42 -18.26 -1.22
CA ILE A 315 -11.78 -16.93 -1.21
C ILE A 315 -12.80 -15.90 -1.68
N GLU A 316 -13.15 -14.94 -0.82
CA GLU A 316 -14.04 -13.84 -1.17
C GLU A 316 -13.36 -12.89 -2.18
N VAL A 317 -14.10 -12.45 -3.20
CA VAL A 317 -13.59 -11.50 -4.19
C VAL A 317 -14.16 -10.12 -3.93
N MET A 318 -13.27 -9.16 -3.63
CA MET A 318 -13.56 -7.73 -3.71
C MET A 318 -13.22 -7.24 -5.11
N GLY A 319 -14.14 -6.52 -5.75
CA GLY A 319 -13.97 -6.02 -7.12
C GLY A 319 -13.63 -4.54 -7.17
N GLY A 320 -12.54 -4.17 -7.85
CA GLY A 320 -12.21 -2.79 -8.22
C GLY A 320 -12.79 -2.45 -9.59
N PHE A 321 -13.49 -1.32 -9.69
CA PHE A 321 -14.13 -0.84 -10.91
C PHE A 321 -13.80 0.63 -11.16
N ILE A 322 -13.72 1.00 -12.44
CA ILE A 322 -13.45 2.36 -12.87
C ILE A 322 -14.53 2.78 -13.86
N VAL A 323 -15.00 4.02 -13.78
CA VAL A 323 -15.88 4.67 -14.74
C VAL A 323 -15.22 5.93 -15.29
N GLY A 324 -15.54 6.28 -16.53
CA GLY A 324 -15.04 7.48 -17.19
C GLY A 324 -13.91 7.20 -18.21
N PHE A 325 -13.80 5.97 -18.70
CA PHE A 325 -12.98 5.69 -19.87
C PHE A 325 -13.60 6.28 -21.13
N ASP A 326 -12.78 6.71 -22.09
CA ASP A 326 -13.25 7.29 -23.36
C ASP A 326 -14.12 6.32 -24.19
N THR A 327 -13.96 5.02 -23.93
CA THR A 327 -14.71 3.94 -24.57
C THR A 327 -15.93 3.46 -23.75
N ASP A 328 -16.25 4.12 -22.64
CA ASP A 328 -17.42 3.75 -21.83
C ASP A 328 -18.71 4.06 -22.59
N PRO A 329 -19.64 3.10 -22.75
CA PRO A 329 -20.96 3.37 -23.32
C PRO A 329 -21.83 4.17 -22.35
N GLU A 330 -22.86 4.83 -22.86
CA GLU A 330 -23.79 5.67 -22.07
C GLU A 330 -24.43 4.92 -20.87
N ASN A 331 -24.61 3.59 -21.00
CA ASN A 331 -25.19 2.74 -19.97
C ASN A 331 -24.16 2.01 -19.10
N ILE A 332 -22.92 2.53 -19.00
CA ILE A 332 -21.83 1.86 -18.25
C ILE A 332 -22.19 1.53 -16.81
N PHE A 333 -22.96 2.39 -16.13
CA PHE A 333 -23.40 2.15 -14.76
C PHE A 333 -24.29 0.92 -14.64
N ASP A 334 -25.25 0.75 -15.57
CA ASP A 334 -26.14 -0.41 -15.59
C ASP A 334 -25.33 -1.69 -15.86
N LEU A 335 -24.41 -1.65 -16.81
CA LEU A 335 -23.54 -2.77 -17.14
C LEU A 335 -22.65 -3.19 -15.95
N GLN A 336 -22.10 -2.24 -15.20
CA GLN A 336 -21.31 -2.56 -14.00
C GLN A 336 -22.19 -3.15 -12.89
N ILE A 337 -23.38 -2.59 -12.64
CA ILE A 337 -24.31 -3.12 -11.64
C ILE A 337 -24.72 -4.56 -11.99
N GLU A 338 -25.12 -4.81 -13.24
CA GLU A 338 -25.46 -6.16 -13.69
C GLU A 338 -24.31 -7.14 -13.56
N PHE A 339 -23.09 -6.71 -13.91
CA PHE A 339 -21.89 -7.52 -13.79
C PHE A 339 -21.60 -7.88 -12.33
N ILE A 340 -21.60 -6.90 -11.43
CA ILE A 340 -21.34 -7.09 -9.99
C ILE A 340 -22.34 -8.11 -9.40
N GLN A 341 -23.63 -7.95 -9.76
CA GLN A 341 -24.69 -8.84 -9.29
C GLN A 341 -24.52 -10.28 -9.81
N LYS A 342 -24.22 -10.44 -11.11
CA LYS A 342 -24.01 -11.75 -11.74
C LYS A 342 -22.77 -12.46 -11.20
N ALA A 343 -21.71 -11.71 -10.96
CA ALA A 343 -20.45 -12.24 -10.43
C ALA A 343 -20.52 -12.54 -8.92
N GLY A 344 -21.61 -12.15 -8.22
CA GLY A 344 -21.76 -12.36 -6.79
C GLY A 344 -20.67 -11.65 -5.97
N ILE A 345 -20.25 -10.46 -6.39
CA ILE A 345 -19.22 -9.68 -5.69
C ILE A 345 -19.88 -8.95 -4.51
N PRO A 346 -19.51 -9.28 -3.25
CA PRO A 346 -20.16 -8.69 -2.08
C PRO A 346 -19.69 -7.25 -1.81
N LEU A 347 -18.46 -6.91 -2.21
CA LEU A 347 -17.88 -5.58 -2.05
C LEU A 347 -17.26 -5.10 -3.36
N ALA A 348 -17.92 -4.12 -3.99
CA ALA A 348 -17.44 -3.47 -5.20
C ALA A 348 -16.98 -2.04 -4.89
N MET A 349 -15.75 -1.73 -5.26
CA MET A 349 -15.12 -0.42 -5.06
C MET A 349 -15.03 0.29 -6.40
N ILE A 350 -15.88 1.30 -6.61
CA ILE A 350 -16.00 2.02 -7.87
C ILE A 350 -15.33 3.39 -7.73
N GLY A 351 -14.43 3.70 -8.64
CA GLY A 351 -13.74 4.99 -8.76
C GLY A 351 -13.96 5.63 -10.13
N THR A 352 -13.78 6.95 -10.20
CA THR A 352 -13.67 7.64 -11.48
C THR A 352 -12.24 7.53 -12.01
N LEU A 353 -12.07 7.42 -13.33
CA LEU A 353 -10.77 7.42 -13.96
C LEU A 353 -10.03 8.74 -13.65
N ILE A 354 -8.80 8.62 -13.22
CA ILE A 354 -7.93 9.76 -12.93
C ILE A 354 -6.58 9.53 -13.61
N ALA A 355 -6.16 10.47 -14.42
CA ALA A 355 -4.82 10.46 -15.00
C ALA A 355 -3.79 10.78 -13.90
N LEU A 356 -3.14 9.74 -13.39
CA LEU A 356 -2.08 9.89 -12.40
C LEU A 356 -0.78 10.39 -13.07
N PRO A 357 0.02 11.23 -12.39
CA PRO A 357 1.26 11.73 -12.96
C PRO A 357 2.23 10.61 -13.35
N GLY A 358 2.72 10.65 -14.59
CA GLY A 358 3.67 9.68 -15.13
C GLY A 358 3.04 8.48 -15.82
N THR A 359 1.74 8.27 -15.71
CA THR A 359 1.04 7.20 -16.44
C THR A 359 0.93 7.50 -17.94
N GLN A 360 0.61 6.48 -18.75
CA GLN A 360 0.40 6.65 -20.18
C GLN A 360 -0.92 7.37 -20.48
N LEU A 361 -1.90 7.28 -19.58
CA LEU A 361 -3.15 8.03 -19.61
C LEU A 361 -2.85 9.53 -19.41
#